data_f10e1bb625cb4a17bd38fe4d51449ea2
#
_entry.id   f10e1bb625cb4a17bd38fe4d51449ea2
#
_cell.length_a   1.000
_cell.length_b   1.000
_cell.length_c   1.000
_cell.angle_alpha   90.00
_cell.angle_beta   90.00
_cell.angle_gamma   90.00
#
_symmetry.space_group_name_H-M   'P 1'
#
loop_
_entity.id
_entity.type
_entity.pdbx_description
1 polymer ?
#
loop_
_entity_poly.entity_id
_entity_poly.type
_entity_poly.pdbx_seq_one_letter_code
_entity_poly.pdbx_strand_id
1 'polypeptide(L)'
;MFRKVLIANRGAIACRIIRTLKALGVQSVAVYSEADAQARHVREADEAYLLGPAPAAESYLKAERILQIAKDCGAEAIHPGYGFLSENPGFAQACEDAGIAFIGPTPDQMRAFGLKHTARDLAEQLS
;
A
#
# COMPACT_ATOMS: atom_id res chain seq x y z
N MET A 1 -11.10 -15.65 -0.46
CA MET A 1 -10.18 -14.84 -1.29
C MET A 1 -10.82 -13.49 -1.63
N PHE A 2 -10.03 -12.46 -1.71
CA PHE A 2 -10.52 -11.13 -2.07
C PHE A 2 -10.92 -11.08 -3.55
N ARG A 3 -11.91 -10.26 -3.87
CA ARG A 3 -12.35 -10.04 -5.25
C ARG A 3 -11.64 -8.84 -5.88
N LYS A 4 -11.28 -7.86 -5.07
CA LYS A 4 -10.66 -6.61 -5.53
C LYS A 4 -9.65 -6.13 -4.50
N VAL A 5 -8.42 -5.86 -4.96
CA VAL A 5 -7.31 -5.40 -4.11
C VAL A 5 -6.73 -4.11 -4.68
N LEU A 6 -6.58 -3.09 -3.84
CA LEU A 6 -5.90 -1.85 -4.20
C LEU A 6 -4.41 -1.99 -3.88
N ILE A 7 -3.56 -1.62 -4.83
CA ILE A 7 -2.10 -1.64 -4.66
C ILE A 7 -1.62 -0.23 -4.35
N ALA A 8 -1.21 0.01 -3.11
CA ALA A 8 -0.73 1.32 -2.64
C ALA A 8 0.77 1.44 -2.87
N ASN A 9 1.18 1.32 -4.11
CA ASN A 9 2.58 1.41 -4.52
C ASN A 9 2.68 1.75 -6.01
N ARG A 10 3.88 1.82 -6.54
CA ARG A 10 4.13 2.19 -7.93
C ARG A 10 5.26 1.35 -8.54
N GLY A 11 5.49 1.54 -9.84
CA GLY A 11 6.65 0.97 -10.54
C GLY A 11 6.63 -0.55 -10.62
N ALA A 12 7.80 -1.15 -10.63
CA ALA A 12 7.97 -2.58 -10.80
C ALA A 12 7.29 -3.40 -9.69
N ILE A 13 7.28 -2.88 -8.47
CA ILE A 13 6.63 -3.53 -7.33
C ILE A 13 5.12 -3.65 -7.58
N ALA A 14 4.49 -2.55 -7.99
CA ALA A 14 3.07 -2.54 -8.29
C ALA A 14 2.74 -3.49 -9.46
N CYS A 15 3.53 -3.47 -10.52
CA CYS A 15 3.35 -4.36 -11.67
C CYS A 15 3.43 -5.83 -11.27
N ARG A 16 4.37 -6.18 -10.41
CA ARG A 16 4.52 -7.56 -9.95
C ARG A 16 3.30 -8.03 -9.17
N ILE A 17 2.79 -7.19 -8.28
CA ILE A 17 1.60 -7.50 -7.49
C ILE A 17 0.38 -7.65 -8.42
N ILE A 18 0.21 -6.75 -9.38
CA ILE A 18 -0.89 -6.79 -10.35
C ILE A 18 -0.87 -8.12 -11.13
N ARG A 19 0.29 -8.57 -11.56
CA ARG A 19 0.41 -9.84 -12.29
C ARG A 19 -0.01 -11.03 -11.44
N THR A 20 0.38 -11.04 -10.17
CA THR A 20 -0.01 -12.09 -9.24
C THR A 20 -1.52 -12.09 -9.02
N LEU A 21 -2.12 -10.92 -8.81
CA LEU A 21 -3.57 -10.80 -8.65
C LEU A 21 -4.31 -11.31 -9.89
N LYS A 22 -3.82 -10.94 -11.06
CA LYS A 22 -4.41 -11.37 -12.34
C LYS A 22 -4.37 -12.89 -12.47
N ALA A 23 -3.25 -13.52 -12.12
CA ALA A 23 -3.11 -14.97 -12.14
C ALA A 23 -4.08 -15.65 -11.17
N LEU A 24 -4.44 -14.99 -10.08
CA LEU A 24 -5.39 -15.50 -9.08
C LEU A 24 -6.85 -15.17 -9.40
N GLY A 25 -7.11 -14.44 -10.49
CA GLY A 25 -8.46 -14.01 -10.85
C GLY A 25 -8.99 -12.88 -9.96
N VAL A 26 -8.11 -12.10 -9.33
CA VAL A 26 -8.48 -10.98 -8.45
C VAL A 26 -8.33 -9.68 -9.21
N GLN A 27 -9.32 -8.80 -9.12
CA GLN A 27 -9.26 -7.48 -9.74
C GLN A 27 -8.25 -6.59 -9.03
N SER A 28 -7.47 -5.84 -9.81
CA SER A 28 -6.47 -4.93 -9.29
C SER A 28 -6.89 -3.48 -9.46
N VAL A 29 -6.62 -2.66 -8.43
CA VAL A 29 -6.85 -1.23 -8.46
C VAL A 29 -5.50 -0.55 -8.26
N ALA A 30 -5.08 0.23 -9.24
CA ALA A 30 -3.85 1.03 -9.14
C ALA A 30 -4.20 2.44 -8.67
N VAL A 31 -3.25 3.05 -7.99
CA VAL A 31 -3.30 4.47 -7.66
C VAL A 31 -2.02 5.10 -8.22
N TYR A 32 -2.07 6.38 -8.56
CA TYR A 32 -0.93 7.02 -9.21
C TYR A 32 -0.87 8.52 -8.94
N SER A 33 0.37 9.03 -8.92
CA SER A 33 0.60 10.47 -8.94
C SER A 33 0.50 10.98 -10.38
N GLU A 34 0.38 12.30 -10.55
CA GLU A 34 0.33 12.92 -11.88
C GLU A 34 1.50 12.51 -12.77
N ALA A 35 2.70 12.36 -12.19
CA ALA A 35 3.90 11.96 -12.94
C ALA A 35 3.79 10.53 -13.47
N ASP A 36 3.00 9.67 -12.82
CA ASP A 36 2.88 8.26 -13.18
C ASP A 36 1.62 7.94 -13.99
N ALA A 37 0.92 8.95 -14.52
CA ALA A 37 -0.34 8.76 -15.25
C ALA A 37 -0.23 7.78 -16.43
N GLN A 38 0.95 7.68 -17.05
CA GLN A 38 1.21 6.78 -18.17
C GLN A 38 2.04 5.56 -17.76
N ALA A 39 2.25 5.37 -16.47
CA ALA A 39 3.08 4.27 -15.96
C ALA A 39 2.47 2.91 -16.26
N ARG A 40 3.33 1.90 -16.35
CA ARG A 40 2.93 0.53 -16.69
C ARG A 40 1.93 -0.05 -15.72
N HIS A 41 2.10 0.19 -14.40
CA HIS A 41 1.18 -0.34 -13.39
C HIS A 41 -0.24 0.22 -13.56
N VAL A 42 -0.36 1.46 -14.02
CA VAL A 42 -1.66 2.08 -14.31
C VAL A 42 -2.36 1.38 -15.48
N ARG A 43 -1.58 1.07 -16.52
CA ARG A 43 -2.12 0.43 -17.73
C ARG A 43 -2.46 -1.05 -17.53
N GLU A 44 -1.73 -1.74 -16.65
CA GLU A 44 -1.94 -3.17 -16.39
C GLU A 44 -3.08 -3.44 -15.40
N ALA A 45 -3.43 -2.47 -14.55
CA ALA A 45 -4.48 -2.62 -13.56
C ALA A 45 -5.88 -2.61 -14.18
N ASP A 46 -6.83 -3.24 -13.51
CA ASP A 46 -8.23 -3.22 -13.94
C ASP A 46 -8.89 -1.85 -13.76
N GLU A 47 -8.54 -1.15 -12.69
CA GLU A 47 -8.99 0.21 -12.39
C GLU A 47 -7.79 1.04 -11.94
N ALA A 48 -7.85 2.35 -12.14
CA ALA A 48 -6.77 3.25 -11.71
C ALA A 48 -7.35 4.60 -11.28
N TYR A 49 -6.80 5.18 -10.22
CA TYR A 49 -7.28 6.44 -9.65
C TYR A 49 -6.12 7.37 -9.33
N LEU A 50 -6.31 8.65 -9.63
CA LEU A 50 -5.31 9.68 -9.36
C LEU A 50 -5.24 9.99 -7.85
N LEU A 51 -4.02 10.02 -7.31
CA LEU A 51 -3.79 10.40 -5.91
C LEU A 51 -3.57 11.91 -5.75
N GLY A 52 -2.76 12.49 -6.60
CA GLY A 52 -2.39 13.89 -6.49
C GLY A 52 -1.10 14.21 -7.23
N PRO A 53 -0.44 15.36 -6.88
CA PRO A 53 0.79 15.79 -7.52
C PRO A 53 1.94 14.78 -7.40
N ALA A 54 3.01 15.00 -8.20
CA ALA A 54 4.14 14.08 -8.30
C ALA A 54 4.86 13.74 -6.99
N PRO A 55 5.10 14.70 -6.06
CA PRO A 55 5.79 14.35 -4.81
C PRO A 55 5.08 13.27 -4.01
N ALA A 56 5.82 12.30 -3.49
CA ALA A 56 5.25 11.19 -2.74
C ALA A 56 4.42 11.65 -1.52
N ALA A 57 4.86 12.70 -0.83
CA ALA A 57 4.14 13.26 0.32
C ALA A 57 2.73 13.75 -0.06
N GLU A 58 2.51 14.10 -1.32
CA GLU A 58 1.23 14.60 -1.83
C GLU A 58 0.47 13.54 -2.61
N SER A 59 0.97 12.32 -2.70
CA SER A 59 0.34 11.22 -3.44
C SER A 59 0.46 9.88 -2.69
N TYR A 60 1.53 9.14 -2.88
CA TYR A 60 1.67 7.78 -2.31
C TYR A 60 1.72 7.71 -0.79
N LEU A 61 2.00 8.82 -0.10
CA LEU A 61 1.97 8.91 1.36
C LEU A 61 0.66 9.52 1.89
N LYS A 62 -0.29 9.84 1.03
CA LYS A 62 -1.61 10.35 1.42
C LYS A 62 -2.52 9.20 1.85
N ALA A 63 -2.34 8.75 3.09
CA ALA A 63 -3.07 7.62 3.65
C ALA A 63 -4.59 7.78 3.55
N GLU A 64 -5.11 8.96 3.89
CA GLU A 64 -6.55 9.23 3.86
C GLU A 64 -7.12 9.13 2.45
N ARG A 65 -6.39 9.65 1.46
CA ARG A 65 -6.82 9.60 0.05
C ARG A 65 -6.86 8.17 -0.46
N ILE A 66 -5.82 7.39 -0.14
CA ILE A 66 -5.74 5.98 -0.55
C ILE A 66 -6.90 5.18 0.06
N LEU A 67 -7.13 5.39 1.36
CA LEU A 67 -8.22 4.70 2.05
C LEU A 67 -9.59 5.08 1.47
N GLN A 68 -9.78 6.37 1.15
CA GLN A 68 -11.02 6.84 0.55
C GLN A 68 -11.27 6.20 -0.82
N ILE A 69 -10.24 6.12 -1.65
CA ILE A 69 -10.33 5.45 -2.96
C ILE A 69 -10.72 3.98 -2.77
N ALA A 70 -10.10 3.29 -1.81
CA ALA A 70 -10.40 1.89 -1.53
C ALA A 70 -11.88 1.70 -1.16
N LYS A 71 -12.41 2.58 -0.32
CA LYS A 71 -13.82 2.55 0.06
C LYS A 71 -14.73 2.81 -1.13
N ASP A 72 -14.41 3.82 -1.92
CA ASP A 72 -15.25 4.26 -3.05
C ASP A 72 -15.29 3.22 -4.17
N CYS A 73 -14.18 2.54 -4.44
CA CYS A 73 -14.13 1.52 -5.50
C CYS A 73 -14.53 0.12 -5.03
N GLY A 74 -14.78 -0.06 -3.74
CA GLY A 74 -15.18 -1.35 -3.19
C GLY A 74 -14.03 -2.34 -3.04
N ALA A 75 -12.79 -1.86 -2.89
CA ALA A 75 -11.66 -2.73 -2.63
C ALA A 75 -11.82 -3.40 -1.26
N GLU A 76 -11.56 -4.70 -1.20
CA GLU A 76 -11.67 -5.48 0.03
C GLU A 76 -10.37 -5.53 0.81
N ALA A 77 -9.26 -5.22 0.14
CA ALA A 77 -7.93 -5.25 0.74
C ALA A 77 -7.02 -4.20 0.09
N ILE A 78 -6.00 -3.81 0.81
CA ILE A 78 -4.93 -2.93 0.33
C ILE A 78 -3.61 -3.66 0.47
N HIS A 79 -2.86 -3.78 -0.63
CA HIS A 79 -1.51 -4.32 -0.65
C HIS A 79 -0.55 -3.14 -0.73
N PRO A 80 0.23 -2.86 0.31
CA PRO A 80 1.09 -1.69 0.35
C PRO A 80 2.42 -1.86 -0.39
N GLY A 81 2.80 -3.08 -0.77
CA GLY A 81 4.10 -3.36 -1.35
C GLY A 81 5.22 -3.09 -0.36
N TYR A 82 6.30 -2.45 -0.84
CA TYR A 82 7.44 -2.05 -0.02
C TYR A 82 7.57 -0.53 -0.02
N GLY A 83 8.06 0.04 1.08
CA GLY A 83 8.18 1.48 1.25
C GLY A 83 6.83 2.16 1.44
N PHE A 84 6.79 3.48 1.25
CA PHE A 84 5.59 4.30 1.42
C PHE A 84 4.85 3.98 2.72
N LEU A 85 3.62 3.46 2.63
CA LEU A 85 2.79 3.16 3.81
C LEU A 85 2.92 1.73 4.31
N SER A 86 3.80 0.91 3.72
CA SER A 86 3.92 -0.51 4.07
C SER A 86 4.28 -0.77 5.53
N GLU A 87 5.00 0.14 6.17
CA GLU A 87 5.41 0.04 7.57
C GLU A 87 4.75 1.10 8.46
N ASN A 88 3.63 1.65 8.02
CA ASN A 88 2.90 2.67 8.78
C ASN A 88 1.78 2.00 9.59
N PRO A 89 1.97 1.83 10.93
CA PRO A 89 0.96 1.16 11.74
C PRO A 89 -0.36 1.95 11.84
N GLY A 90 -0.29 3.27 11.76
CA GLY A 90 -1.50 4.11 11.75
C GLY A 90 -2.37 3.85 10.52
N PHE A 91 -1.76 3.71 9.36
CA PHE A 91 -2.49 3.39 8.13
C PHE A 91 -3.06 1.96 8.18
N ALA A 92 -2.27 1.00 8.62
CA ALA A 92 -2.75 -0.38 8.76
C ALA A 92 -3.94 -0.46 9.72
N GLN A 93 -3.87 0.27 10.84
CA GLN A 93 -4.99 0.35 11.78
C GLN A 93 -6.23 0.99 11.16
N ALA A 94 -6.05 2.07 10.41
CA ALA A 94 -7.16 2.75 9.73
C ALA A 94 -7.84 1.82 8.71
N CYS A 95 -7.08 0.99 8.00
CA CYS A 95 -7.64 -0.02 7.10
C CYS A 95 -8.50 -1.02 7.86
N GLU A 96 -7.99 -1.57 8.96
CA GLU A 96 -8.75 -2.51 9.79
C GLU A 96 -10.03 -1.88 10.32
N ASP A 97 -9.96 -0.65 10.81
CA ASP A 97 -11.12 0.08 11.33
C ASP A 97 -12.18 0.31 10.25
N ALA A 98 -11.76 0.41 9.01
CA ALA A 98 -12.67 0.58 7.86
C ALA A 98 -13.18 -0.76 7.30
N GLY A 99 -12.76 -1.88 7.87
CA GLY A 99 -13.15 -3.20 7.38
C GLY A 99 -12.42 -3.64 6.12
N ILE A 100 -11.26 -3.02 5.83
CA ILE A 100 -10.43 -3.33 4.68
C ILE A 100 -9.18 -4.07 5.17
N ALA A 101 -8.91 -5.24 4.61
CA ALA A 101 -7.74 -6.02 5.00
C ALA A 101 -6.45 -5.32 4.55
N PHE A 102 -5.47 -5.25 5.43
CA PHE A 102 -4.14 -4.75 5.10
C PHE A 102 -3.24 -5.96 4.85
N ILE A 103 -2.75 -6.10 3.62
CA ILE A 103 -1.93 -7.26 3.23
C ILE A 103 -0.48 -6.98 3.61
N GLY A 104 -0.14 -7.30 4.85
CA GLY A 104 1.17 -7.05 5.41
C GLY A 104 1.16 -7.31 6.91
N PRO A 105 2.19 -6.88 7.63
CA PRO A 105 2.23 -7.03 9.09
C PRO A 105 1.07 -6.29 9.75
N THR A 106 0.60 -6.80 10.88
CA THR A 106 -0.40 -6.08 11.68
C THR A 106 0.23 -4.83 12.29
N PRO A 107 -0.59 -3.83 12.70
CA PRO A 107 -0.06 -2.65 13.39
C PRO A 107 0.79 -2.99 14.61
N ASP A 108 0.36 -3.98 15.39
CA ASP A 108 1.10 -4.42 16.58
C ASP A 108 2.42 -5.08 16.21
N GLN A 109 2.44 -5.89 15.16
CA GLN A 109 3.68 -6.50 14.66
C GLN A 109 4.67 -5.45 14.17
N MET A 110 4.19 -4.42 13.47
CA MET A 110 5.04 -3.32 13.01
C MET A 110 5.64 -2.55 14.18
N ARG A 111 4.85 -2.26 15.21
CA ARG A 111 5.32 -1.55 16.40
C ARG A 111 6.36 -2.38 17.16
N ALA A 112 6.10 -3.67 17.33
CA ALA A 112 7.03 -4.59 17.99
C ALA A 112 8.35 -4.72 17.22
N PHE A 113 8.29 -4.82 15.89
CA PHE A 113 9.48 -4.87 15.04
C PHE A 113 10.31 -3.59 15.15
N GLY A 114 9.65 -2.43 15.13
CA GLY A 114 10.31 -1.14 15.28
C GLY A 114 11.04 -1.01 16.63
N LEU A 115 10.40 -1.46 17.72
CA LEU A 115 11.02 -1.44 19.03
C LEU A 115 12.24 -2.37 19.11
N LYS A 116 12.12 -3.57 18.54
CA LYS A 116 13.26 -4.52 18.51
C LYS A 116 14.41 -3.97 17.68
N HIS A 117 14.13 -3.36 16.57
CA HIS A 117 15.13 -2.76 15.71
C HIS A 117 15.86 -1.62 16.44
N THR A 118 15.12 -0.76 17.12
CA THR A 118 15.69 0.33 17.91
C THR A 118 16.59 -0.19 19.04
N ALA A 119 16.15 -1.21 19.76
CA ALA A 119 16.93 -1.82 20.83
C ALA A 119 18.22 -2.45 20.28
N ARG A 120 18.14 -3.09 19.15
CA ARG A 120 19.28 -3.69 18.47
C ARG A 120 20.31 -2.64 18.04
N ASP A 121 19.85 -1.53 17.47
CA ASP A 121 20.71 -0.43 17.05
C ASP A 121 21.43 0.18 18.24
N LEU A 122 20.75 0.36 19.36
CA LEU A 122 21.36 0.85 20.59
C LEU A 122 22.43 -0.12 21.10
N ALA A 123 22.15 -1.41 21.09
CA ALA A 123 23.10 -2.44 21.50
C ALA A 123 24.36 -2.44 20.64
N GLU A 124 24.21 -2.27 19.33
CA GLU A 124 25.33 -2.18 18.39
C GLU A 124 26.18 -0.93 18.65
N GLN A 125 25.56 0.19 18.97
CA GLN A 125 26.25 1.44 19.28
C GLN A 125 27.05 1.37 20.59
N LEU A 126 26.57 0.58 21.53
CA LEU A 126 27.21 0.44 22.83
C LEU A 126 28.34 -0.61 22.85
N SER A 127 28.37 -1.45 21.86
CA SER A 127 29.41 -2.47 21.72
C SER A 127 30.56 -1.99 20.87
#